data_77d00696f1ab6ed25336a896b69ccc93
#
_entry.id   77d00696f1ab6ed25336a896b69ccc93
#
_cell.length_a   1.000
_cell.length_b   1.000
_cell.length_c   1.000
_cell.angle_alpha   90.00
_cell.angle_beta   90.00
_cell.angle_gamma   90.00
#
_symmetry.space_group_name_H-M   'P 1'
#
loop_
_entity.id
_entity.type
_entity.pdbx_description
1 polymer ?
#
loop_
_entity_poly.entity_id
_entity_poly.type
_entity_poly.pdbx_seq_one_letter_code
_entity_poly.pdbx_strand_id
1 'polypeptide(L)'
;MPFDAAVVIPFYQNEPGILARSLASIAAQESVGPLLVIVVDDASPVSARAEMDAFGVRPGMEVRVVQRPNGGPAAARNTGLAAVPSDVPVVAFLDSDDEWTTDHLARGIGSLASGFDFYFADLMHLGQTVSAFRRAGRIVESAHDRLPGMDDAFVYRGDMFDQIMRGNVIGTSTVVFNRTRYPQVRFREEYYSAGEDYLCWMDFARQGARFVFSARCEARYGRGINVYSGAQWGSARHLERVHNEFKYRNATMRLHPVTAEQARFLKGKKAELREEFARSLVHLIRSRARVPMRILGRQFALDPASVAEPVALVARKLAGRAR
;
A
#
# COMPACT_ATOMS: atom_id res chain seq x y z
N MET A 1 -4.80 23.85 20.21
CA MET A 1 -6.12 23.66 19.56
C MET A 1 -6.15 22.22 19.08
N PRO A 2 -7.30 21.55 19.02
CA PRO A 2 -7.37 20.19 18.47
C PRO A 2 -6.99 20.23 16.98
N PHE A 3 -6.33 19.17 16.50
CA PHE A 3 -6.00 19.01 15.09
C PHE A 3 -7.21 18.44 14.35
N ASP A 4 -7.45 18.92 13.13
CA ASP A 4 -8.49 18.37 12.26
C ASP A 4 -8.12 16.98 11.75
N ALA A 5 -6.84 16.79 11.45
CA ALA A 5 -6.30 15.50 11.00
C ALA A 5 -4.84 15.31 11.42
N ALA A 6 -4.42 14.04 11.48
CA ALA A 6 -3.03 13.66 11.55
C ALA A 6 -2.59 13.01 10.23
N VAL A 7 -1.41 13.39 9.75
CA VAL A 7 -0.75 12.78 8.59
C VAL A 7 0.41 11.93 9.08
N VAL A 8 0.42 10.65 8.76
CA VAL A 8 1.49 9.71 9.12
C VAL A 8 2.37 9.45 7.92
N ILE A 9 3.66 9.75 8.06
CA ILE A 9 4.68 9.60 7.01
C ILE A 9 5.73 8.59 7.47
N PRO A 10 5.79 7.37 6.90
CA PRO A 10 6.95 6.49 7.07
C PRO A 10 8.13 7.08 6.31
N PHE A 11 9.29 7.18 6.97
CA PHE A 11 10.47 7.78 6.37
C PHE A 11 11.66 6.81 6.40
N TYR A 12 12.16 6.46 5.22
CA TYR A 12 13.41 5.74 5.00
C TYR A 12 13.96 6.12 3.63
N GLN A 13 15.00 6.97 3.58
CA GLN A 13 15.54 7.51 2.33
C GLN A 13 17.07 7.47 2.31
N ASN A 14 17.64 7.28 1.12
CA ASN A 14 19.09 7.29 0.89
C ASN A 14 19.58 8.65 0.35
N GLU A 15 18.69 9.50 -0.12
CA GLU A 15 18.97 10.80 -0.70
C GLU A 15 18.25 11.90 0.09
N PRO A 16 18.92 13.03 0.37
CA PRO A 16 18.29 14.17 1.05
C PRO A 16 17.32 14.93 0.13
N GLY A 17 16.43 15.73 0.74
CA GLY A 17 15.51 16.62 0.06
C GLY A 17 14.20 15.97 -0.44
N ILE A 18 14.01 14.67 -0.22
CA ILE A 18 12.81 13.96 -0.67
C ILE A 18 11.61 14.32 0.21
N LEU A 19 11.78 14.32 1.54
CA LEU A 19 10.70 14.62 2.49
C LEU A 19 10.16 16.05 2.35
N ALA A 20 11.02 16.99 1.97
CA ALA A 20 10.62 18.39 1.84
C ALA A 20 9.45 18.60 0.85
N ARG A 21 9.38 17.81 -0.21
CA ARG A 21 8.29 17.89 -1.21
C ARG A 21 6.96 17.39 -0.63
N SER A 22 6.98 16.28 0.08
CA SER A 22 5.80 15.74 0.76
C SER A 22 5.29 16.72 1.81
N LEU A 23 6.18 17.28 2.63
CA LEU A 23 5.83 18.29 3.62
C LEU A 23 5.30 19.57 2.97
N ALA A 24 5.86 20.01 1.84
CA ALA A 24 5.35 21.17 1.10
C ALA A 24 3.93 20.94 0.57
N SER A 25 3.62 19.73 0.10
CA SER A 25 2.28 19.38 -0.37
C SER A 25 1.25 19.34 0.78
N ILE A 26 1.67 18.96 2.00
CA ILE A 26 0.82 19.03 3.19
C ILE A 26 0.62 20.48 3.62
N ALA A 27 1.68 21.31 3.63
CA ALA A 27 1.58 22.72 3.97
C ALA A 27 0.74 23.53 2.98
N ALA A 28 0.59 23.04 1.75
CA ALA A 28 -0.24 23.65 0.71
C ALA A 28 -1.71 23.19 0.75
N GLN A 29 -2.12 22.38 1.73
CA GLN A 29 -3.52 21.96 1.83
C GLN A 29 -4.42 23.15 2.16
N GLU A 30 -5.52 23.25 1.40
CA GLU A 30 -6.51 24.32 1.51
C GLU A 30 -7.78 23.82 2.20
N SER A 31 -8.52 24.74 2.82
CA SER A 31 -9.83 24.46 3.46
C SER A 31 -9.78 23.38 4.55
N VAL A 32 -8.66 23.30 5.26
CA VAL A 32 -8.46 22.43 6.42
C VAL A 32 -7.95 23.27 7.61
N GLY A 33 -8.31 22.86 8.83
CA GLY A 33 -7.79 23.45 10.07
C GLY A 33 -6.38 22.93 10.42
N PRO A 34 -5.97 23.03 11.69
CA PRO A 34 -4.65 22.63 12.11
C PRO A 34 -4.35 21.16 11.84
N LEU A 35 -3.15 20.88 11.32
CA LEU A 35 -2.67 19.53 10.97
C LEU A 35 -1.53 19.09 11.90
N LEU A 36 -1.56 17.83 12.31
CA LEU A 36 -0.46 17.16 12.97
C LEU A 36 0.24 16.22 11.96
N VAL A 37 1.51 16.45 11.66
CA VAL A 37 2.31 15.58 10.80
C VAL A 37 3.27 14.76 11.66
N ILE A 38 3.19 13.43 11.55
CA ILE A 38 4.05 12.51 12.28
C ILE A 38 4.96 11.82 11.27
N VAL A 39 6.22 12.25 11.22
CA VAL A 39 7.26 11.62 10.42
C VAL A 39 7.93 10.54 11.26
N VAL A 40 7.84 9.29 10.81
CA VAL A 40 8.45 8.16 11.50
C VAL A 40 9.74 7.76 10.80
N ASP A 41 10.87 8.15 11.39
CA ASP A 41 12.20 7.80 10.92
C ASP A 41 12.50 6.34 11.26
N ASP A 42 12.44 5.46 10.27
CA ASP A 42 12.62 4.01 10.40
C ASP A 42 14.11 3.61 10.30
N ALA A 43 14.98 4.29 11.06
CA ALA A 43 16.45 4.21 10.99
C ALA A 43 16.96 4.53 9.57
N SER A 44 16.49 5.62 9.03
CA SER A 44 16.83 6.11 7.70
C SER A 44 18.30 6.53 7.62
N PRO A 45 19.04 6.21 6.51
CA PRO A 45 20.37 6.75 6.26
C PRO A 45 20.41 8.29 6.24
N VAL A 46 19.37 8.92 5.71
CA VAL A 46 19.16 10.37 5.79
C VAL A 46 18.32 10.68 7.03
N SER A 47 18.72 11.66 7.82
CA SER A 47 17.99 12.04 9.04
C SER A 47 16.71 12.81 8.71
N ALA A 48 15.55 12.28 9.13
CA ALA A 48 14.29 13.00 9.05
C ALA A 48 14.33 14.33 9.82
N ARG A 49 15.06 14.39 10.94
CA ARG A 49 15.22 15.61 11.73
C ARG A 49 15.94 16.71 10.94
N ALA A 50 17.02 16.36 10.23
CA ALA A 50 17.76 17.33 9.43
C ALA A 50 16.92 17.87 8.26
N GLU A 51 16.09 17.04 7.63
CA GLU A 51 15.17 17.48 6.58
C GLU A 51 14.07 18.39 7.15
N MET A 52 13.56 18.09 8.34
CA MET A 52 12.59 18.92 9.05
C MET A 52 13.16 20.29 9.40
N ASP A 53 14.37 20.33 9.95
CA ASP A 53 15.03 21.59 10.33
C ASP A 53 15.27 22.48 9.09
N ALA A 54 15.58 21.87 7.94
CA ALA A 54 15.73 22.55 6.66
C ALA A 54 14.38 23.06 6.09
N PHE A 55 13.28 22.31 6.28
CA PHE A 55 11.94 22.69 5.82
C PHE A 55 11.38 23.87 6.61
N GLY A 56 11.64 23.93 7.91
CA GLY A 56 11.20 24.97 8.83
C GLY A 56 9.72 24.87 9.23
N VAL A 57 9.29 25.83 10.05
CA VAL A 57 7.93 25.89 10.59
C VAL A 57 6.95 26.45 9.56
N ARG A 58 5.75 25.90 9.51
CA ARG A 58 4.64 26.40 8.69
C ARG A 58 3.42 26.66 9.56
N PRO A 59 2.70 27.79 9.37
CA PRO A 59 1.46 28.05 10.09
C PRO A 59 0.42 26.93 9.88
N GLY A 60 -0.29 26.59 10.94
CA GLY A 60 -1.35 25.56 10.88
C GLY A 60 -0.84 24.12 10.78
N MET A 61 0.48 23.88 10.81
CA MET A 61 1.06 22.54 10.74
C MET A 61 2.08 22.33 11.87
N GLU A 62 1.83 21.36 12.72
CA GLU A 62 2.81 20.86 13.70
C GLU A 62 3.44 19.58 13.17
N VAL A 63 4.78 19.49 13.17
CA VAL A 63 5.49 18.28 12.72
C VAL A 63 6.26 17.68 13.87
N ARG A 64 6.05 16.37 14.07
CA ARG A 64 6.77 15.56 15.07
C ARG A 64 7.58 14.47 14.36
N VAL A 65 8.85 14.34 14.71
CA VAL A 65 9.70 13.25 14.24
C VAL A 65 9.79 12.20 15.34
N VAL A 66 9.42 10.97 15.01
CA VAL A 66 9.52 9.79 15.88
C VAL A 66 10.57 8.85 15.29
N GLN A 67 11.62 8.54 16.05
CA GLN A 67 12.65 7.60 15.63
C GLN A 67 12.33 6.20 16.11
N ARG A 68 12.67 5.19 15.27
CA ARG A 68 12.55 3.78 15.63
C ARG A 68 13.65 2.93 14.97
N PRO A 69 13.96 1.74 15.51
CA PRO A 69 14.76 0.74 14.78
C PRO A 69 14.06 0.33 13.48
N ASN A 70 14.82 0.09 12.40
CA ASN A 70 14.23 -0.29 11.12
C ASN A 70 13.33 -1.53 11.22
N GLY A 71 12.09 -1.39 10.78
CA GLY A 71 11.07 -2.42 10.78
C GLY A 71 10.19 -2.39 9.54
N GLY A 72 10.46 -1.47 8.61
CA GLY A 72 9.74 -1.31 7.36
C GLY A 72 8.46 -0.47 7.45
N PRO A 73 7.79 -0.25 6.31
CA PRO A 73 6.69 0.71 6.20
C PRO A 73 5.50 0.38 7.10
N ALA A 74 5.15 -0.89 7.27
CA ALA A 74 4.08 -1.31 8.18
C ALA A 74 4.34 -0.90 9.62
N ALA A 75 5.53 -1.20 10.11
CA ALA A 75 5.94 -0.90 11.48
C ALA A 75 6.10 0.61 11.70
N ALA A 76 6.61 1.34 10.71
CA ALA A 76 6.68 2.80 10.75
C ALA A 76 5.27 3.42 10.80
N ARG A 77 4.33 2.99 9.96
CA ARG A 77 2.93 3.47 10.01
C ARG A 77 2.26 3.14 11.34
N ASN A 78 2.49 1.96 11.91
CA ASN A 78 1.96 1.60 13.23
C ASN A 78 2.52 2.49 14.35
N THR A 79 3.82 2.79 14.30
CA THR A 79 4.45 3.72 15.24
C THR A 79 3.83 5.11 15.11
N GLY A 80 3.61 5.58 13.89
CA GLY A 80 2.91 6.85 13.63
C GLY A 80 1.48 6.86 14.16
N LEU A 81 0.71 5.81 13.89
CA LEU A 81 -0.66 5.65 14.40
C LEU A 81 -0.72 5.66 15.94
N ALA A 82 0.27 5.08 16.61
CA ALA A 82 0.37 5.08 18.07
C ALA A 82 0.73 6.46 18.62
N ALA A 83 1.44 7.28 17.86
CA ALA A 83 1.83 8.64 18.24
C ALA A 83 0.73 9.71 17.99
N VAL A 84 -0.33 9.37 17.24
CA VAL A 84 -1.48 10.26 17.03
C VAL A 84 -2.26 10.40 18.33
N PRO A 85 -2.51 11.62 18.86
CA PRO A 85 -3.34 11.84 20.04
C PRO A 85 -4.76 11.27 19.88
N SER A 86 -5.36 10.81 20.96
CA SER A 86 -6.67 10.11 20.91
C SER A 86 -7.83 11.01 20.48
N ASP A 87 -7.71 12.31 20.65
CA ASP A 87 -8.68 13.33 20.29
C ASP A 87 -8.61 13.77 18.82
N VAL A 88 -7.61 13.31 18.05
CA VAL A 88 -7.53 13.56 16.60
C VAL A 88 -8.39 12.53 15.86
N PRO A 89 -9.52 12.95 15.22
CA PRO A 89 -10.51 12.02 14.68
C PRO A 89 -10.14 11.42 13.32
N VAL A 90 -9.30 12.09 12.56
CA VAL A 90 -8.96 11.73 11.17
C VAL A 90 -7.49 11.44 11.04
N VAL A 91 -7.15 10.37 10.32
CA VAL A 91 -5.77 10.05 9.94
C VAL A 91 -5.68 9.88 8.44
N ALA A 92 -4.61 10.44 7.87
CA ALA A 92 -4.19 10.24 6.49
C ALA A 92 -2.79 9.63 6.44
N PHE A 93 -2.50 8.90 5.36
CA PHE A 93 -1.16 8.38 5.08
C PHE A 93 -0.58 9.06 3.85
N LEU A 94 0.70 9.43 3.94
CA LEU A 94 1.48 9.91 2.81
C LEU A 94 2.87 9.28 2.88
N ASP A 95 3.32 8.63 1.83
CA ASP A 95 4.69 8.15 1.77
C ASP A 95 5.65 9.33 1.56
N SER A 96 6.85 9.24 2.11
CA SER A 96 7.78 10.37 2.24
C SER A 96 8.30 10.94 0.92
N ASP A 97 8.00 10.29 -0.19
CA ASP A 97 8.37 10.70 -1.55
C ASP A 97 7.19 11.09 -2.43
N ASP A 98 5.96 11.02 -1.89
CA ASP A 98 4.73 11.34 -2.60
C ASP A 98 4.25 12.77 -2.31
N GLU A 99 3.41 13.30 -3.17
CA GLU A 99 2.85 14.65 -3.08
C GLU A 99 1.34 14.63 -3.33
N TRP A 100 0.60 15.45 -2.57
CA TRP A 100 -0.84 15.65 -2.75
C TRP A 100 -1.19 16.87 -3.59
N THR A 101 -2.39 16.88 -4.19
CA THR A 101 -3.05 18.11 -4.63
C THR A 101 -3.53 18.92 -3.43
N THR A 102 -3.76 20.23 -3.61
CA THR A 102 -4.04 21.16 -2.51
C THR A 102 -5.38 20.92 -1.79
N ASP A 103 -6.27 20.14 -2.37
CA ASP A 103 -7.62 19.85 -1.87
C ASP A 103 -7.82 18.41 -1.34
N HIS A 104 -6.78 17.57 -1.36
CA HIS A 104 -6.89 16.15 -0.99
C HIS A 104 -7.45 15.95 0.43
N LEU A 105 -6.88 16.60 1.44
CA LEU A 105 -7.35 16.45 2.82
C LEU A 105 -8.76 17.01 3.02
N ALA A 106 -9.09 18.15 2.42
CA ALA A 106 -10.42 18.75 2.51
C ALA A 106 -11.48 17.79 1.94
N ARG A 107 -11.19 17.14 0.81
CA ARG A 107 -12.07 16.14 0.18
C ARG A 107 -12.22 14.88 1.06
N GLY A 108 -11.12 14.38 1.59
CA GLY A 108 -11.14 13.26 2.51
C GLY A 108 -11.94 13.54 3.78
N ILE A 109 -11.65 14.64 4.48
CA ILE A 109 -12.34 15.07 5.71
C ILE A 109 -13.84 15.32 5.43
N GLY A 110 -14.18 16.01 4.33
CA GLY A 110 -15.56 16.26 3.92
C GLY A 110 -16.35 14.97 3.64
N SER A 111 -15.71 13.97 3.03
CA SER A 111 -16.30 12.66 2.83
C SER A 111 -16.61 11.96 4.15
N LEU A 112 -15.68 12.00 5.12
CA LEU A 112 -15.89 11.44 6.46
C LEU A 112 -16.98 12.18 7.23
N ALA A 113 -17.05 13.50 7.13
CA ALA A 113 -18.11 14.32 7.73
C ALA A 113 -19.50 14.00 7.15
N SER A 114 -19.56 13.57 5.88
CA SER A 114 -20.79 13.10 5.22
C SER A 114 -21.20 11.69 5.68
N GLY A 115 -20.52 11.14 6.69
CA GLY A 115 -20.89 9.89 7.35
C GLY A 115 -20.18 8.65 6.80
N PHE A 116 -19.16 8.80 5.95
CA PHE A 116 -18.33 7.69 5.47
C PHE A 116 -17.14 7.46 6.40
N ASP A 117 -16.38 6.39 6.13
CA ASP A 117 -15.37 5.91 7.07
C ASP A 117 -13.97 5.91 6.48
N PHE A 118 -13.90 5.77 5.17
CA PHE A 118 -12.65 5.58 4.45
C PHE A 118 -12.73 6.26 3.08
N TYR A 119 -11.81 7.17 2.84
CA TYR A 119 -11.63 7.87 1.57
C TYR A 119 -10.32 7.45 0.92
N PHE A 120 -10.33 7.30 -0.40
CA PHE A 120 -9.13 7.13 -1.22
C PHE A 120 -9.32 7.79 -2.58
N ALA A 121 -8.24 8.03 -3.30
CA ALA A 121 -8.29 8.72 -4.58
C ALA A 121 -7.44 8.02 -5.64
N ASP A 122 -7.67 8.39 -6.90
CA ASP A 122 -6.78 8.01 -7.99
C ASP A 122 -5.43 8.71 -7.84
N LEU A 123 -4.41 8.15 -8.45
CA LEU A 123 -3.04 8.64 -8.34
C LEU A 123 -2.28 8.49 -9.67
N MET A 124 -1.20 9.28 -9.78
CA MET A 124 -0.29 9.21 -10.91
C MET A 124 1.05 8.61 -10.47
N HIS A 125 1.43 7.49 -11.05
CA HIS A 125 2.77 6.94 -10.84
C HIS A 125 3.82 7.71 -11.63
N LEU A 126 5.00 7.83 -11.07
CA LEU A 126 6.14 8.48 -11.71
C LEU A 126 6.39 7.93 -13.14
N GLY A 127 6.52 8.84 -14.11
CA GLY A 127 6.77 8.50 -15.51
C GLY A 127 5.56 7.91 -16.25
N GLN A 128 4.40 7.83 -15.64
CA GLN A 128 3.17 7.39 -16.30
C GLN A 128 2.34 8.59 -16.76
N THR A 129 1.64 8.42 -17.86
CA THR A 129 0.69 9.41 -18.44
C THR A 129 -0.76 9.01 -18.21
N VAL A 130 -0.99 7.81 -17.70
CA VAL A 130 -2.31 7.25 -17.41
C VAL A 130 -2.39 6.94 -15.91
N SER A 131 -3.47 7.36 -15.26
CA SER A 131 -3.69 7.20 -13.83
C SER A 131 -3.79 5.74 -13.41
N ALA A 132 -3.65 5.48 -12.11
CA ALA A 132 -3.67 4.13 -11.55
C ALA A 132 -5.03 3.43 -11.78
N PHE A 133 -6.15 4.12 -11.59
CA PHE A 133 -7.48 3.54 -11.83
C PHE A 133 -7.70 3.18 -13.29
N ARG A 134 -7.37 4.08 -14.21
CA ARG A 134 -7.51 3.83 -15.65
C ARG A 134 -6.61 2.68 -16.11
N ARG A 135 -5.37 2.63 -15.62
CA ARG A 135 -4.43 1.57 -15.97
C ARG A 135 -4.88 0.20 -15.40
N ALA A 136 -5.41 0.19 -14.19
CA ALA A 136 -5.92 -1.03 -13.57
C ALA A 136 -7.23 -1.51 -14.19
N GLY A 137 -8.07 -0.60 -14.72
CA GLY A 137 -9.37 -0.90 -15.30
C GLY A 137 -10.36 -1.57 -14.33
N ARG A 138 -10.20 -1.31 -13.02
CA ARG A 138 -10.95 -2.00 -11.96
C ARG A 138 -11.98 -1.11 -11.26
N ILE A 139 -11.88 0.20 -11.42
CA ILE A 139 -12.87 1.18 -10.96
C ILE A 139 -13.67 1.60 -12.19
N VAL A 140 -14.97 1.39 -12.13
CA VAL A 140 -15.94 1.79 -13.16
C VAL A 140 -16.89 2.79 -12.50
N GLU A 141 -16.66 4.07 -12.73
CA GLU A 141 -17.39 5.18 -12.06
C GLU A 141 -18.92 5.04 -12.16
N SER A 142 -19.44 4.61 -13.33
CA SER A 142 -20.86 4.42 -13.56
C SER A 142 -21.50 3.30 -12.73
N ALA A 143 -20.72 2.45 -12.09
CA ALA A 143 -21.19 1.41 -11.18
C ALA A 143 -21.36 1.91 -9.73
N HIS A 144 -21.06 3.19 -9.47
CA HIS A 144 -21.05 3.77 -8.14
C HIS A 144 -21.90 5.05 -8.10
N ASP A 145 -22.44 5.38 -6.93
CA ASP A 145 -23.24 6.59 -6.78
C ASP A 145 -22.32 7.80 -6.57
N ARG A 146 -22.62 8.91 -7.23
CA ARG A 146 -21.93 10.18 -6.97
C ARG A 146 -22.14 10.62 -5.54
N LEU A 147 -21.08 11.09 -4.89
CA LEU A 147 -21.18 11.72 -3.57
C LEU A 147 -21.75 13.14 -3.75
N PRO A 148 -22.93 13.46 -3.17
CA PRO A 148 -23.50 14.79 -3.29
C PRO A 148 -22.57 15.88 -2.75
N GLY A 149 -22.42 16.98 -3.49
CA GLY A 149 -21.62 18.14 -3.08
C GLY A 149 -20.11 17.97 -3.27
N MET A 150 -19.66 16.91 -3.93
CA MET A 150 -18.25 16.68 -4.22
C MET A 150 -18.09 16.10 -5.64
N ASP A 151 -17.58 16.92 -6.54
CA ASP A 151 -17.34 16.51 -7.92
C ASP A 151 -16.31 15.38 -8.00
N ASP A 152 -16.55 14.46 -8.94
CA ASP A 152 -15.69 13.28 -9.20
C ASP A 152 -15.44 12.37 -7.97
N ALA A 153 -16.27 12.48 -6.93
CA ALA A 153 -16.27 11.57 -5.80
C ALA A 153 -17.47 10.63 -5.85
N PHE A 154 -17.24 9.37 -5.46
CA PHE A 154 -18.23 8.29 -5.57
C PHE A 154 -18.29 7.46 -4.31
N VAL A 155 -19.50 7.10 -3.89
CA VAL A 155 -19.74 6.11 -2.85
C VAL A 155 -19.49 4.73 -3.45
N TYR A 156 -18.48 4.02 -2.93
CA TYR A 156 -18.16 2.69 -3.44
C TYR A 156 -19.33 1.73 -3.19
N ARG A 157 -19.82 1.11 -4.26
CA ARG A 157 -20.86 0.06 -4.25
C ARG A 157 -20.22 -1.29 -4.53
N GLY A 158 -20.60 -2.29 -3.77
CA GLY A 158 -20.07 -3.65 -3.88
C GLY A 158 -19.22 -4.08 -2.69
N ASP A 159 -18.64 -5.26 -2.79
CA ASP A 159 -17.75 -5.81 -1.75
C ASP A 159 -16.32 -5.30 -1.95
N MET A 160 -15.91 -4.31 -1.14
CA MET A 160 -14.55 -3.76 -1.18
C MET A 160 -13.50 -4.82 -0.79
N PHE A 161 -13.82 -5.75 0.09
CA PHE A 161 -12.92 -6.86 0.39
C PHE A 161 -12.64 -7.70 -0.86
N ASP A 162 -13.68 -8.06 -1.63
CA ASP A 162 -13.55 -8.80 -2.87
C ASP A 162 -12.74 -8.02 -3.91
N GLN A 163 -12.99 -6.71 -4.02
CA GLN A 163 -12.24 -5.81 -4.90
C GLN A 163 -10.74 -5.83 -4.57
N ILE A 164 -10.37 -5.63 -3.31
CA ILE A 164 -8.96 -5.63 -2.88
C ILE A 164 -8.34 -7.01 -3.09
N MET A 165 -9.06 -8.07 -2.72
CA MET A 165 -8.61 -9.44 -2.87
C MET A 165 -8.32 -9.81 -4.33
N ARG A 166 -9.16 -9.41 -5.27
CA ARG A 166 -8.96 -9.66 -6.71
C ARG A 166 -7.92 -8.74 -7.32
N GLY A 167 -7.85 -7.51 -6.86
CA GLY A 167 -6.85 -6.52 -7.29
C GLY A 167 -7.07 -5.21 -6.57
N ASN A 168 -6.10 -4.83 -5.75
CA ASN A 168 -6.16 -3.58 -4.99
C ASN A 168 -6.20 -2.36 -5.91
N VAL A 169 -7.01 -1.38 -5.52
CA VAL A 169 -7.16 -0.09 -6.18
C VAL A 169 -6.81 1.08 -5.25
N ILE A 170 -6.48 0.79 -3.99
CA ILE A 170 -6.22 1.79 -2.96
C ILE A 170 -4.73 2.05 -2.89
N GLY A 171 -4.30 3.23 -3.27
CA GLY A 171 -2.93 3.72 -3.02
C GLY A 171 -2.80 4.28 -1.62
N THR A 172 -1.82 3.82 -0.85
CA THR A 172 -1.65 4.20 0.56
C THR A 172 -1.57 5.71 0.74
N SER A 173 -0.85 6.41 -0.12
CA SER A 173 -0.71 7.88 -0.07
C SER A 173 -1.99 8.66 -0.43
N THR A 174 -3.11 7.97 -0.71
CA THR A 174 -4.40 8.63 -0.95
C THR A 174 -5.43 8.35 0.13
N VAL A 175 -5.04 7.64 1.18
CA VAL A 175 -5.97 7.18 2.21
C VAL A 175 -6.18 8.25 3.27
N VAL A 176 -7.47 8.54 3.53
CA VAL A 176 -7.94 9.33 4.68
C VAL A 176 -9.04 8.53 5.38
N PHE A 177 -8.94 8.30 6.69
CA PHE A 177 -9.91 7.48 7.39
C PHE A 177 -10.33 8.00 8.76
N ASN A 178 -11.51 7.58 9.23
CA ASN A 178 -12.07 7.92 10.54
C ASN A 178 -11.42 7.06 11.62
N ARG A 179 -10.42 7.62 12.31
CA ARG A 179 -9.71 6.94 13.39
C ARG A 179 -10.58 6.66 14.61
N THR A 180 -11.52 7.54 14.90
CA THR A 180 -12.42 7.36 16.05
C THR A 180 -13.26 6.10 15.91
N ARG A 181 -13.70 5.78 14.69
CA ARG A 181 -14.46 4.55 14.42
C ARG A 181 -13.58 3.31 14.29
N TYR A 182 -12.32 3.46 13.90
CA TYR A 182 -11.38 2.36 13.67
C TYR A 182 -10.07 2.53 14.47
N PRO A 183 -10.14 2.67 15.82
CA PRO A 183 -8.97 2.98 16.65
C PRO A 183 -7.96 1.83 16.74
N GLN A 184 -8.39 0.61 16.46
CA GLN A 184 -7.57 -0.60 16.58
C GLN A 184 -6.93 -1.06 15.27
N VAL A 185 -7.21 -0.36 14.16
CA VAL A 185 -6.61 -0.73 12.87
C VAL A 185 -5.10 -0.59 12.92
N ARG A 186 -4.40 -1.64 12.50
CA ARG A 186 -2.93 -1.69 12.42
C ARG A 186 -2.51 -2.45 11.18
N PHE A 187 -1.36 -2.06 10.64
CA PHE A 187 -0.68 -2.82 9.62
C PHE A 187 -0.04 -4.07 10.20
N ARG A 188 0.02 -5.15 9.44
CA ARG A 188 0.67 -6.39 9.86
C ARG A 188 2.15 -6.34 9.52
N GLU A 189 2.99 -6.17 10.53
CA GLU A 189 4.43 -5.92 10.39
C GLU A 189 5.20 -7.13 9.83
N GLU A 190 4.66 -8.34 9.97
CA GLU A 190 5.24 -9.55 9.38
C GLU A 190 5.18 -9.58 7.84
N TYR A 191 4.43 -8.67 7.20
CA TYR A 191 4.36 -8.49 5.74
C TYR A 191 5.24 -7.33 5.29
N TYR A 192 6.52 -7.38 5.65
CA TYR A 192 7.50 -6.31 5.48
C TYR A 192 7.63 -5.77 4.04
N SER A 193 7.45 -6.63 3.03
CA SER A 193 7.80 -6.29 1.64
C SER A 193 6.61 -6.23 0.69
N ALA A 194 5.42 -6.67 1.08
CA ALA A 194 4.20 -6.57 0.27
C ALA A 194 2.96 -7.09 0.99
N GLY A 195 1.84 -6.43 0.72
CA GLY A 195 0.51 -6.86 1.13
C GLY A 195 0.12 -6.40 2.53
N GLU A 196 0.97 -5.67 3.24
CA GLU A 196 0.66 -5.09 4.54
C GLU A 196 -0.50 -4.09 4.45
N ASP A 197 -0.49 -3.29 3.39
CA ASP A 197 -1.53 -2.32 3.04
C ASP A 197 -2.83 -3.03 2.60
N TYR A 198 -2.76 -4.00 1.69
CA TYR A 198 -3.91 -4.76 1.22
C TYR A 198 -4.64 -5.46 2.38
N LEU A 199 -3.90 -6.11 3.28
CA LEU A 199 -4.47 -6.76 4.45
C LEU A 199 -5.10 -5.75 5.42
N CYS A 200 -4.49 -4.58 5.57
CA CYS A 200 -5.03 -3.50 6.38
C CYS A 200 -6.36 -2.97 5.79
N TRP A 201 -6.42 -2.73 4.47
CA TRP A 201 -7.65 -2.29 3.82
C TRP A 201 -8.75 -3.35 3.82
N MET A 202 -8.38 -4.63 3.74
CA MET A 202 -9.30 -5.74 3.93
C MET A 202 -9.88 -5.77 5.35
N ASP A 203 -9.11 -5.43 6.37
CA ASP A 203 -9.60 -5.32 7.76
C ASP A 203 -10.66 -4.23 7.89
N PHE A 204 -10.48 -3.05 7.27
CA PHE A 204 -11.52 -2.01 7.22
C PHE A 204 -12.79 -2.53 6.53
N ALA A 205 -12.67 -3.18 5.39
CA ALA A 205 -13.81 -3.71 4.65
C ALA A 205 -14.57 -4.76 5.47
N ARG A 206 -13.87 -5.64 6.19
CA ARG A 206 -14.48 -6.67 7.05
C ARG A 206 -15.13 -6.10 8.31
N GLN A 207 -14.68 -4.95 8.78
CA GLN A 207 -15.31 -4.22 9.88
C GLN A 207 -16.50 -3.37 9.41
N GLY A 208 -16.89 -3.43 8.13
CA GLY A 208 -18.03 -2.73 7.59
C GLY A 208 -17.79 -1.25 7.29
N ALA A 209 -16.55 -0.85 7.06
CA ALA A 209 -16.25 0.52 6.65
C ALA A 209 -16.97 0.88 5.34
N ARG A 210 -17.51 2.11 5.30
CA ARG A 210 -18.14 2.68 4.10
C ARG A 210 -17.11 3.51 3.35
N PHE A 211 -16.84 3.10 2.10
CA PHE A 211 -15.78 3.66 1.28
C PHE A 211 -16.32 4.74 0.33
N VAL A 212 -15.55 5.81 0.19
CA VAL A 212 -15.68 6.81 -0.86
C VAL A 212 -14.40 6.86 -1.64
N PHE A 213 -14.46 7.02 -2.93
CA PHE A 213 -13.28 7.27 -3.76
C PHE A 213 -13.44 8.50 -4.64
N SER A 214 -12.33 9.16 -4.93
CA SER A 214 -12.24 10.21 -5.94
C SER A 214 -11.63 9.64 -7.22
N ALA A 215 -12.26 9.90 -8.36
CA ALA A 215 -11.72 9.58 -9.67
C ALA A 215 -10.66 10.58 -10.16
N ARG A 216 -10.38 11.64 -9.39
CA ARG A 216 -9.31 12.60 -9.66
C ARG A 216 -7.98 12.05 -9.17
N CYS A 217 -6.91 12.34 -9.91
CA CYS A 217 -5.54 12.11 -9.43
C CYS A 217 -5.20 13.13 -8.33
N GLU A 218 -5.25 12.71 -7.08
CA GLU A 218 -5.00 13.57 -5.91
C GLU A 218 -3.64 13.33 -5.27
N ALA A 219 -2.91 12.31 -5.74
CA ALA A 219 -1.54 12.06 -5.34
C ALA A 219 -0.64 11.77 -6.55
N ARG A 220 0.64 12.16 -6.43
CA ARG A 220 1.70 11.83 -7.38
C ARG A 220 2.79 11.07 -6.67
N TYR A 221 3.10 9.88 -7.15
CA TYR A 221 4.20 9.07 -6.63
C TYR A 221 5.54 9.65 -7.05
N GLY A 222 6.41 9.81 -6.08
CA GLY A 222 7.73 10.40 -6.23
C GLY A 222 8.84 9.41 -6.56
N ARG A 223 10.11 9.84 -6.34
CA ARG A 223 11.33 9.09 -6.68
C ARG A 223 11.98 8.43 -5.45
N GLY A 224 11.22 8.01 -4.48
CA GLY A 224 11.77 7.36 -3.30
C GLY A 224 12.20 5.91 -3.51
N ILE A 225 12.44 5.23 -2.41
CA ILE A 225 12.84 3.81 -2.42
C ILE A 225 11.62 2.96 -2.77
N ASN A 226 11.56 2.50 -4.02
CA ASN A 226 10.55 1.54 -4.42
C ASN A 226 10.99 0.12 -4.05
N VAL A 227 10.23 -0.55 -3.18
CA VAL A 227 10.47 -1.93 -2.72
C VAL A 227 10.61 -2.91 -3.89
N TYR A 228 9.90 -2.66 -5.00
CA TYR A 228 9.94 -3.50 -6.20
C TYR A 228 10.91 -3.04 -7.28
N SER A 229 11.74 -2.02 -7.01
CA SER A 229 12.78 -1.61 -7.95
C SER A 229 13.69 -2.80 -8.28
N GLY A 230 13.89 -3.07 -9.58
CA GLY A 230 14.70 -4.20 -10.05
C GLY A 230 14.05 -5.58 -9.94
N ALA A 231 12.74 -5.68 -9.64
CA ALA A 231 11.99 -6.94 -9.64
C ALA A 231 11.51 -7.35 -11.06
N GLN A 232 12.37 -7.15 -12.07
CA GLN A 232 12.11 -7.60 -13.44
C GLN A 232 12.12 -9.13 -13.51
N TRP A 233 11.34 -9.68 -14.43
CA TRP A 233 11.29 -11.12 -14.64
C TRP A 233 12.68 -11.74 -14.82
N GLY A 234 12.92 -12.87 -14.17
CA GLY A 234 14.22 -13.56 -14.20
C GLY A 234 15.27 -13.00 -13.23
N SER A 235 14.93 -12.00 -12.41
CA SER A 235 15.80 -11.52 -11.32
C SER A 235 15.51 -12.23 -9.99
N ALA A 236 16.48 -12.22 -9.06
CA ALA A 236 16.28 -12.70 -7.69
C ALA A 236 15.19 -11.90 -6.95
N ARG A 237 15.09 -10.59 -7.23
CA ARG A 237 14.03 -9.72 -6.68
C ARG A 237 12.64 -10.07 -7.22
N HIS A 238 12.54 -10.52 -8.47
CA HIS A 238 11.29 -11.04 -9.01
C HIS A 238 10.81 -12.28 -8.24
N LEU A 239 11.72 -13.20 -7.95
CA LEU A 239 11.40 -14.39 -7.16
C LEU A 239 10.90 -14.02 -5.75
N GLU A 240 11.51 -13.01 -5.13
CA GLU A 240 11.08 -12.46 -3.84
C GLU A 240 9.68 -11.81 -3.93
N ARG A 241 9.42 -11.02 -4.98
CA ARG A 241 8.09 -10.42 -5.22
C ARG A 241 7.01 -11.48 -5.32
N VAL A 242 7.24 -12.54 -6.10
CA VAL A 242 6.29 -13.64 -6.26
C VAL A 242 6.06 -14.38 -4.93
N HIS A 243 7.12 -14.61 -4.15
CA HIS A 243 7.00 -15.17 -2.80
C HIS A 243 6.14 -14.30 -1.88
N ASN A 244 6.37 -12.99 -1.86
CA ASN A 244 5.63 -12.06 -1.01
C ASN A 244 4.16 -11.98 -1.44
N GLU A 245 3.86 -11.98 -2.74
CA GLU A 245 2.49 -12.06 -3.23
C GLU A 245 1.81 -13.36 -2.80
N PHE A 246 2.48 -14.48 -2.93
CA PHE A 246 1.97 -15.77 -2.44
C PHE A 246 1.69 -15.73 -0.93
N LYS A 247 2.59 -15.11 -0.16
CA LYS A 247 2.50 -14.98 1.30
C LYS A 247 1.23 -14.24 1.72
N TYR A 248 0.96 -13.06 1.15
CA TYR A 248 -0.23 -12.29 1.54
C TYR A 248 -1.53 -12.93 1.03
N ARG A 249 -1.53 -13.58 -0.15
CA ARG A 249 -2.69 -14.35 -0.64
C ARG A 249 -3.02 -15.51 0.28
N ASN A 250 -2.01 -16.19 0.80
CA ASN A 250 -2.19 -17.24 1.79
C ASN A 250 -2.73 -16.68 3.12
N ALA A 251 -2.23 -15.52 3.54
CA ALA A 251 -2.72 -14.80 4.71
C ALA A 251 -4.18 -14.38 4.58
N THR A 252 -4.61 -13.88 3.45
CA THR A 252 -6.01 -13.50 3.20
C THR A 252 -6.96 -14.65 3.54
N MET A 253 -6.64 -15.88 3.09
CA MET A 253 -7.45 -17.07 3.40
C MET A 253 -7.44 -17.47 4.89
N ARG A 254 -6.34 -17.19 5.58
CA ARG A 254 -6.16 -17.56 7.00
C ARG A 254 -6.79 -16.54 7.96
N LEU A 255 -6.70 -15.27 7.60
CA LEU A 255 -7.09 -14.14 8.47
C LEU A 255 -8.54 -13.74 8.32
N HIS A 256 -9.14 -14.02 7.16
CA HIS A 256 -10.50 -13.58 6.87
C HIS A 256 -11.40 -14.75 6.46
N PRO A 257 -12.67 -14.73 6.89
CA PRO A 257 -13.67 -15.63 6.33
C PRO A 257 -13.87 -15.30 4.84
N VAL A 258 -13.76 -16.30 3.98
CA VAL A 258 -13.91 -16.17 2.53
C VAL A 258 -15.03 -17.06 2.02
N THR A 259 -15.77 -16.61 1.02
CA THR A 259 -16.78 -17.43 0.35
C THR A 259 -16.14 -18.56 -0.46
N ALA A 260 -16.92 -19.54 -0.87
CA ALA A 260 -16.44 -20.65 -1.72
C ALA A 260 -15.87 -20.13 -3.06
N GLU A 261 -16.46 -19.07 -3.62
CA GLU A 261 -15.96 -18.42 -4.85
C GLU A 261 -14.63 -17.73 -4.61
N GLN A 262 -14.52 -16.92 -3.55
CA GLN A 262 -13.28 -16.24 -3.15
C GLN A 262 -12.16 -17.23 -2.85
N ALA A 263 -12.46 -18.32 -2.14
CA ALA A 263 -11.50 -19.39 -1.89
C ALA A 263 -11.01 -20.07 -3.19
N ARG A 264 -11.90 -20.29 -4.15
CA ARG A 264 -11.55 -20.83 -5.48
C ARG A 264 -10.63 -19.87 -6.22
N PHE A 265 -10.95 -18.59 -6.25
CA PHE A 265 -10.10 -17.55 -6.85
C PHE A 265 -8.71 -17.52 -6.22
N LEU A 266 -8.62 -17.47 -4.88
CA LEU A 266 -7.33 -17.44 -4.17
C LEU A 266 -6.50 -18.71 -4.41
N LYS A 267 -7.14 -19.88 -4.43
CA LYS A 267 -6.47 -21.15 -4.79
C LYS A 267 -5.91 -21.12 -6.22
N GLY A 268 -6.68 -20.58 -7.18
CA GLY A 268 -6.23 -20.38 -8.55
C GLY A 268 -5.01 -19.45 -8.62
N LYS A 269 -5.08 -18.29 -7.96
CA LYS A 269 -3.96 -17.34 -7.89
C LYS A 269 -2.71 -17.93 -7.23
N LYS A 270 -2.86 -18.71 -6.18
CA LYS A 270 -1.73 -19.42 -5.56
C LYS A 270 -1.10 -20.46 -6.53
N ALA A 271 -1.91 -21.14 -7.34
CA ALA A 271 -1.38 -22.07 -8.35
C ALA A 271 -0.60 -21.31 -9.45
N GLU A 272 -1.12 -20.20 -9.94
CA GLU A 272 -0.42 -19.32 -10.90
C GLU A 272 0.93 -18.84 -10.34
N LEU A 273 0.93 -18.33 -9.11
CA LEU A 273 2.14 -17.83 -8.44
C LEU A 273 3.16 -18.95 -8.18
N ARG A 274 2.71 -20.16 -7.86
CA ARG A 274 3.59 -21.35 -7.73
C ARG A 274 4.29 -21.65 -9.04
N GLU A 275 3.56 -21.65 -10.15
CA GLU A 275 4.13 -21.85 -11.47
C GLU A 275 5.10 -20.75 -11.86
N GLU A 276 4.73 -19.45 -11.59
CA GLU A 276 5.60 -18.30 -11.84
C GLU A 276 6.90 -18.39 -11.03
N PHE A 277 6.81 -18.77 -9.75
CA PHE A 277 7.96 -19.02 -8.90
C PHE A 277 8.86 -20.11 -9.48
N ALA A 278 8.29 -21.24 -9.90
CA ALA A 278 9.03 -22.33 -10.49
C ALA A 278 9.72 -21.93 -11.80
N ARG A 279 9.02 -21.19 -12.67
CA ARG A 279 9.59 -20.64 -13.92
C ARG A 279 10.78 -19.72 -13.66
N SER A 280 10.64 -18.80 -12.70
CA SER A 280 11.71 -17.87 -12.30
C SER A 280 12.89 -18.62 -11.70
N LEU A 281 12.67 -19.60 -10.85
CA LEU A 281 13.73 -20.44 -10.26
C LEU A 281 14.51 -21.21 -11.33
N VAL A 282 13.79 -21.88 -12.24
CA VAL A 282 14.43 -22.61 -13.36
C VAL A 282 15.22 -21.67 -14.25
N HIS A 283 14.74 -20.46 -14.49
CA HIS A 283 15.48 -19.45 -15.25
C HIS A 283 16.77 -19.05 -14.55
N LEU A 284 16.73 -18.72 -13.25
CA LEU A 284 17.93 -18.36 -12.47
C LEU A 284 18.98 -19.47 -12.50
N ILE A 285 18.56 -20.73 -12.33
CA ILE A 285 19.48 -21.88 -12.39
C ILE A 285 20.11 -22.01 -13.79
N ARG A 286 19.33 -21.91 -14.86
CA ARG A 286 19.83 -22.03 -16.24
C ARG A 286 20.77 -20.89 -16.64
N SER A 287 20.48 -19.68 -16.21
CA SER A 287 21.32 -18.50 -16.45
C SER A 287 22.54 -18.42 -15.52
N ARG A 288 22.73 -19.43 -14.64
CA ARG A 288 23.80 -19.46 -13.61
C ARG A 288 23.77 -18.21 -12.70
N ALA A 289 22.59 -17.57 -12.56
CA ALA A 289 22.41 -16.44 -11.67
C ALA A 289 22.31 -16.90 -10.22
N ARG A 290 22.59 -15.99 -9.30
CA ARG A 290 22.50 -16.27 -7.85
C ARG A 290 21.06 -16.55 -7.44
N VAL A 291 20.80 -17.78 -6.96
CA VAL A 291 19.50 -18.17 -6.39
C VAL A 291 19.43 -17.68 -4.93
N PRO A 292 18.38 -16.93 -4.53
CA PRO A 292 18.22 -16.47 -3.16
C PRO A 292 17.72 -17.61 -2.25
N MET A 293 18.65 -18.40 -1.71
CA MET A 293 18.36 -19.64 -0.93
C MET A 293 17.41 -19.40 0.26
N ARG A 294 17.49 -18.20 0.89
CA ARG A 294 16.59 -17.83 1.98
C ARG A 294 15.13 -17.73 1.52
N ILE A 295 14.89 -17.16 0.33
CA ILE A 295 13.54 -17.05 -0.25
C ILE A 295 13.03 -18.44 -0.65
N LEU A 296 13.91 -19.28 -1.23
CA LEU A 296 13.59 -20.64 -1.60
C LEU A 296 13.12 -21.44 -0.37
N GLY A 297 13.89 -21.42 0.71
CA GLY A 297 13.51 -22.11 1.96
C GLY A 297 12.19 -21.61 2.55
N ARG A 298 11.98 -20.27 2.56
CA ARG A 298 10.73 -19.67 3.01
C ARG A 298 9.53 -20.06 2.15
N GLN A 299 9.70 -20.10 0.82
CA GLN A 299 8.62 -20.51 -0.09
C GLN A 299 8.25 -21.99 0.13
N PHE A 300 9.22 -22.86 0.27
CA PHE A 300 8.97 -24.29 0.48
C PHE A 300 8.33 -24.58 1.84
N ALA A 301 8.70 -23.84 2.87
CA ALA A 301 8.05 -23.93 4.17
C ALA A 301 6.60 -23.40 4.14
N LEU A 302 6.35 -22.34 3.38
CA LEU A 302 5.02 -21.75 3.23
C LEU A 302 4.09 -22.60 2.36
N ASP A 303 4.63 -23.19 1.31
CA ASP A 303 3.91 -23.99 0.31
C ASP A 303 4.76 -25.18 -0.15
N PRO A 304 4.68 -26.35 0.55
CA PRO A 304 5.44 -27.54 0.19
C PRO A 304 5.23 -28.01 -1.25
N ALA A 305 4.07 -27.75 -1.86
CA ALA A 305 3.80 -28.08 -3.26
C ALA A 305 4.73 -27.34 -4.23
N SER A 306 5.29 -26.19 -3.83
CA SER A 306 6.28 -25.44 -4.61
C SER A 306 7.59 -26.22 -4.83
N VAL A 307 7.88 -27.27 -4.06
CA VAL A 307 9.08 -28.10 -4.21
C VAL A 307 9.01 -28.95 -5.50
N ALA A 308 7.85 -29.52 -5.78
CA ALA A 308 7.63 -30.41 -6.93
C ALA A 308 7.43 -29.64 -8.25
N GLU A 309 6.96 -28.41 -8.21
CA GLU A 309 6.57 -27.66 -9.41
C GLU A 309 7.71 -27.39 -10.42
N PRO A 310 8.96 -27.07 -10.02
CA PRO A 310 10.06 -26.92 -10.97
C PRO A 310 10.35 -28.20 -11.75
N VAL A 311 10.28 -29.36 -11.08
CA VAL A 311 10.48 -30.68 -11.71
C VAL A 311 9.35 -30.95 -12.69
N ALA A 312 8.10 -30.77 -12.27
CA ALA A 312 6.92 -30.92 -13.11
C ALA A 312 6.96 -30.03 -14.35
N LEU A 313 7.41 -28.77 -14.18
CA LEU A 313 7.58 -27.81 -15.28
C LEU A 313 8.61 -28.30 -16.32
N VAL A 314 9.75 -28.80 -15.87
CA VAL A 314 10.78 -29.33 -16.76
C VAL A 314 10.27 -30.58 -17.49
N ALA A 315 9.61 -31.49 -16.78
CA ALA A 315 9.04 -32.70 -17.37
C ALA A 315 7.98 -32.39 -18.44
N ARG A 316 7.06 -31.44 -18.17
CA ARG A 316 6.07 -30.98 -19.17
C ARG A 316 6.70 -30.39 -20.43
N LYS A 317 7.80 -29.63 -20.29
CA LYS A 317 8.53 -29.08 -21.45
C LYS A 317 9.24 -30.15 -22.28
N LEU A 318 9.75 -31.16 -21.66
CA LEU A 318 10.37 -32.29 -22.37
C LEU A 318 9.33 -33.13 -23.12
N ALA A 319 8.21 -33.44 -22.47
CA ALA A 319 7.11 -34.18 -23.09
C ALA A 319 6.45 -33.44 -24.27
N GLY A 320 6.33 -32.09 -24.18
CA GLY A 320 5.79 -31.26 -25.27
C GLY A 320 6.75 -31.04 -26.44
N ARG A 321 8.04 -31.41 -26.31
CA ARG A 321 9.02 -31.41 -27.43
C ARG A 321 9.10 -32.75 -28.15
N ALA A 322 8.51 -33.77 -27.56
CA ALA A 322 8.48 -35.14 -28.14
C ALA A 322 7.21 -35.40 -28.97
N ARG A 323 6.34 -34.45 -29.10
CA ARG A 323 5.20 -34.40 -30.02
C ARG A 323 5.44 -33.35 -31.09
#